data_45a0c8339e51332cba9b071e25bd9765
#
_entry.id   45a0c8339e51332cba9b071e25bd9765
#
_cell.length_a   1.000
_cell.length_b   1.000
_cell.length_c   1.000
_cell.angle_alpha   90.00
_cell.angle_beta   90.00
_cell.angle_gamma   90.00
#
_symmetry.space_group_name_H-M   'P 1'
#
loop_
_entity.id
_entity.type
_entity.pdbx_description
1 polymer ?
#
loop_
_entity_poly.entity_id
_entity_poly.type
_entity_poly.pdbx_seq_one_letter_code
_entity_poly.pdbx_strand_id
1 'polypeptide(L)' 'MLSPILMWHKVGRIVQIVARRLEITPLRALDVFYSSRVCERIHDPKEQLYTFSDEYVADEVCMELRGKYSW' A
#
# COMPACT_ATOMS: atom_id res chain seq x y z
N MET A 1 -5.67 14.16 -9.40
CA MET A 1 -4.48 13.32 -9.40
C MET A 1 -3.37 13.93 -8.57
N LEU A 2 -2.73 13.14 -7.73
CA LEU A 2 -1.64 13.65 -6.90
C LEU A 2 -0.38 13.87 -7.74
N SER A 3 0.43 14.88 -7.33
CA SER A 3 1.74 15.05 -7.94
C SER A 3 2.63 13.84 -7.59
N PRO A 4 3.66 13.58 -8.39
CA PRO A 4 4.57 12.46 -8.07
C PRO A 4 5.17 12.53 -6.68
N ILE A 5 5.49 13.73 -6.22
CA ILE A 5 6.09 13.91 -4.89
C ILE A 5 5.08 13.55 -3.80
N LEU A 6 3.85 14.03 -3.93
CA LEU A 6 2.79 13.72 -2.95
C LEU A 6 2.45 12.23 -2.96
N MET A 7 2.47 11.61 -4.13
CA MET A 7 2.24 10.18 -4.24
C MET A 7 3.34 9.39 -3.52
N TRP A 8 4.58 9.80 -3.66
CA TRP A 8 5.70 9.15 -2.97
C TRP A 8 5.57 9.25 -1.45
N HIS A 9 5.14 10.42 -0.95
CA HIS A 9 4.93 10.61 0.48
C HIS A 9 3.82 9.70 0.98
N LYS A 10 2.74 9.60 0.21
CA LYS A 10 1.63 8.73 0.59
C LYS A 10 2.05 7.26 0.61
N VAL A 11 2.77 6.82 -0.40
CA VAL A 11 3.28 5.44 -0.47
C VAL A 11 4.19 5.16 0.71
N GLY A 12 5.07 6.12 1.05
CA GLY A 12 5.97 5.96 2.20
C GLY A 12 5.21 5.74 3.50
N ARG A 13 4.16 6.53 3.74
CA ARG A 13 3.35 6.37 4.95
C ARG A 13 2.63 5.03 4.97
N ILE A 14 2.07 4.61 3.83
CA ILE A 14 1.39 3.33 3.73
C ILE A 14 2.36 2.18 4.01
N VAL A 15 3.54 2.24 3.42
CA VAL A 15 4.57 1.22 3.61
C VAL A 15 4.97 1.10 5.07
N GLN A 16 5.10 2.24 5.78
CA GLN A 16 5.43 2.21 7.20
C GLN A 16 4.33 1.54 8.03
N ILE A 17 3.08 1.79 7.69
CA ILE A 17 1.96 1.15 8.39
C ILE A 17 1.98 -0.36 8.13
N VAL A 18 2.19 -0.76 6.89
CA VAL A 18 2.26 -2.18 6.52
C VAL A 18 3.40 -2.86 7.28
N ALA A 19 4.56 -2.19 7.34
CA ALA A 19 5.71 -2.75 8.05
C ALA A 19 5.38 -3.03 9.51
N ARG A 20 4.71 -2.09 10.17
CA ARG A 20 4.32 -2.25 11.58
C ARG A 20 3.31 -3.37 11.76
N ARG A 21 2.31 -3.44 10.88
CA ARG A 21 1.25 -4.44 11.01
C ARG A 21 1.75 -5.85 10.77
N LEU A 22 2.68 -6.01 9.84
CA LEU A 22 3.22 -7.33 9.50
C LEU A 22 4.49 -7.66 10.29
N GLU A 23 4.99 -6.71 11.08
CA GLU A 23 6.22 -6.86 11.85
C GLU A 23 7.40 -7.22 10.94
N ILE A 24 7.51 -6.51 9.83
CA ILE A 24 8.60 -6.67 8.87
C ILE A 24 9.33 -5.34 8.70
N THR A 25 10.49 -5.39 8.08
CA THR A 25 11.26 -4.18 7.84
C THR A 25 10.57 -3.29 6.80
N PRO A 26 10.79 -1.96 6.84
CA PRO A 26 10.22 -1.08 5.82
C PRO A 26 10.61 -1.46 4.40
N LEU A 27 11.82 -1.98 4.20
CA LEU A 27 12.27 -2.43 2.89
C LEU A 27 11.44 -3.61 2.38
N ARG A 28 11.17 -4.56 3.27
CA ARG A 28 10.31 -5.69 2.91
C ARG A 28 8.88 -5.25 2.67
N ALA A 29 8.38 -4.31 3.46
CA ALA A 29 7.04 -3.77 3.29
C ALA A 29 6.92 -3.05 1.94
N LEU A 30 7.95 -2.34 1.54
CA LEU A 30 7.97 -1.68 0.24
C LEU A 30 7.89 -2.71 -0.89
N ASP A 31 8.63 -3.80 -0.76
CA ASP A 31 8.62 -4.89 -1.74
C ASP A 31 7.23 -5.53 -1.81
N VAL A 32 6.61 -5.79 -0.67
CA VAL A 32 5.26 -6.32 -0.59
C VAL A 32 4.27 -5.37 -1.29
N PHE A 33 4.40 -4.07 -1.02
CA PHE A 33 3.51 -3.08 -1.61
C PHE A 33 3.62 -3.08 -3.13
N TYR A 34 4.85 -3.07 -3.65
CA TYR A 34 5.06 -3.04 -5.10
C TYR A 34 4.65 -4.33 -5.80
N SER A 35 4.58 -5.42 -5.06
CA SER A 35 4.11 -6.70 -5.60
C SER A 35 2.59 -6.84 -5.52
N SER A 36 1.90 -5.91 -4.87
CA SER A 36 0.47 -6.00 -4.65
C SER A 36 -0.31 -5.31 -5.77
N ARG A 37 -1.55 -5.71 -5.94
CA ARG A 37 -2.47 -5.04 -6.85
C ARG A 37 -2.84 -3.65 -6.36
N VAL A 38 -2.72 -3.42 -5.06
CA VAL A 38 -2.98 -2.11 -4.47
C VAL A 38 -2.05 -1.07 -5.09
N CYS A 39 -0.80 -1.44 -5.38
CA CYS A 39 0.14 -0.53 -6.03
C CYS A 39 -0.41 -0.05 -7.38
N GLU A 40 -0.96 -0.95 -8.16
CA GLU A 40 -1.58 -0.59 -9.44
C GLU A 40 -2.82 0.27 -9.23
N ARG A 41 -3.65 -0.10 -8.27
CA ARG A 41 -4.90 0.61 -7.99
C ARG A 41 -4.66 2.03 -7.51
N ILE A 42 -3.63 2.26 -6.72
CA ILE A 42 -3.36 3.60 -6.18
C ILE A 42 -2.91 4.55 -7.29
N HIS A 43 -2.33 4.00 -8.36
CA HIS A 43 -1.93 4.80 -9.52
C HIS A 43 -3.03 4.92 -10.57
N ASP A 44 -4.13 4.20 -10.42
CA ASP A 44 -5.24 4.24 -11.36
C ASP A 44 -6.20 5.38 -10.99
N PRO A 45 -6.35 6.39 -11.85
CA PRO A 45 -7.25 7.51 -11.55
C PRO A 45 -8.71 7.09 -11.44
N LYS A 46 -9.10 5.98 -12.03
CA LYS A 46 -10.48 5.49 -11.96
C LYS A 46 -10.80 4.89 -10.59
N GLU A 47 -9.82 4.27 -9.96
CA GLU A 47 -10.00 3.64 -8.64
C GLU A 47 -10.06 4.66 -7.52
N GLN A 48 -9.40 5.82 -7.69
CA GLN A 48 -9.34 6.88 -6.70
C GLN A 48 -8.85 6.41 -5.33
N LEU A 49 -8.10 5.32 -5.31
CA LEU A 49 -7.60 4.74 -4.06
C LEU A 49 -6.68 5.71 -3.32
N TYR A 50 -6.01 6.59 -4.05
CA TYR A 50 -5.14 7.60 -3.46
C TYR A 50 -5.90 8.62 -2.60
N THR A 51 -7.22 8.70 -2.72
CA THR A 51 -8.03 9.62 -1.91
C THR A 51 -8.42 9.03 -0.56
N PHE A 52 -8.24 7.73 -0.37
CA PHE A 52 -8.55 7.08 0.89
C PHE A 52 -7.43 7.29 1.89
N SER A 53 -7.72 7.04 3.16
CA SER A 53 -6.73 7.20 4.21
C SER A 53 -5.57 6.21 4.03
N ASP A 54 -4.41 6.58 4.57
CA ASP A 54 -3.23 5.71 4.51
C ASP A 54 -3.52 4.37 5.19
N GLU A 55 -4.25 4.40 6.29
CA GLU A 55 -4.59 3.18 7.02
C GLU A 55 -5.51 2.27 6.23
N TYR A 56 -6.47 2.85 5.51
CA TYR A 56 -7.36 2.06 4.66
C TYR A 56 -6.56 1.35 3.56
N VAL A 57 -5.67 2.07 2.91
CA VAL A 57 -4.86 1.49 1.82
C VAL A 57 -3.92 0.42 2.37
N ALA A 58 -3.30 0.69 3.52
CA ALA A 58 -2.44 -0.30 4.16
C ALA A 58 -3.22 -1.56 4.53
N ASP A 59 -4.44 -1.39 4.98
CA ASP A 59 -5.33 -2.49 5.31
C ASP A 59 -5.61 -3.36 4.07
N GLU A 60 -5.86 -2.71 2.94
CA GLU A 60 -6.08 -3.43 1.67
C GLU A 60 -4.84 -4.24 1.28
N VAL A 61 -3.65 -3.68 1.46
CA VAL A 61 -2.41 -4.39 1.18
C VAL A 61 -2.30 -5.63 2.07
N CYS A 62 -2.57 -5.48 3.36
CA CYS A 62 -2.49 -6.58 4.30
C CYS A 62 -3.51 -7.67 3.98
N MET A 63 -4.72 -7.27 3.62
CA MET A 63 -5.78 -8.22 3.25
C MET A 63 -5.42 -9.00 1.99
N GLU A 64 -4.86 -8.32 1.00
CA GLU A 64 -4.43 -8.98 -0.23
C GLU A 64 -3.35 -10.01 0.06
N LEU A 65 -2.40 -9.65 0.93
CA LEU A 65 -1.33 -10.55 1.31
C LEU A 65 -1.87 -11.80 2.02
N ARG A 66 -2.82 -11.59 2.93
CA ARG A 66 -3.46 -12.71 3.63
C ARG A 66 -4.20 -13.63 2.67
N GLY A 67 -4.95 -13.05 1.74
CA GLY A 67 -5.66 -13.83 0.74
C GLY A 67 -4.73 -14.63 -0.14
N LYS A 68 -3.52 -14.11 -0.38
CA LYS A 68 -2.54 -14.77 -1.22
C LYS A 68 -1.85 -15.93 -0.51
N TYR A 69 -1.64 -15.82 0.80
CA TYR A 69 -0.85 -16.80 1.57
C TYR A 69 -1.66 -17.53 2.63
N SER A 70 -2.94 -17.22 2.76
CA SER A 70 -3.81 -17.87 3.74
C SER A 70 -4.52 -19.04 3.08
N TRP A 71 -4.48 -20.19 3.73
CA TRP A 71 -5.13 -21.40 3.22
C TRP A 71 -6.12 -21.96 4.21
#